data_961420a7d3757cd1313029f51fe01028
#
_entry.id   961420a7d3757cd1313029f51fe01028
#
_cell.length_a   1.000
_cell.length_b   1.000
_cell.length_c   1.000
_cell.angle_alpha   90.00
_cell.angle_beta   90.00
_cell.angle_gamma   90.00
#
_symmetry.space_group_name_H-M   'P 1'
#
loop_
_entity.id
_entity.type
_entity.pdbx_description
1 polymer ?
#
loop_
_entity_poly.entity_id
_entity_poly.type
_entity_poly.pdbx_seq_one_letter_code
_entity_poly.pdbx_strand_id
1 'polypeptide(L)'
;KRALRNNYHKNAEWFGTFHNQELKGDVGYEKGVIRRDPTMVIQVDGLYYAWYTKSTGKTYGFGTGDPEKKVFPWDKSEIWYATSEDGWEWKEKGLAVTFGPKGEYDDRSVFTPEIFVHKGTYYLVYQCIKAPYLNRSFITIGMSIADKPEGPWERLEAPILEAAKDGKWLGEEDS
;
A
#
# COMPACT_ATOMS: atom_id res chain seq x y z
N LYS A 1 14.04 -21.95 -14.92
CA LYS A 1 14.13 -22.73 -16.21
C LYS A 1 13.84 -24.23 -16.03
N ARG A 2 14.00 -24.84 -14.86
CA ARG A 2 13.74 -26.28 -14.63
C ARG A 2 12.25 -26.58 -14.34
N ALA A 3 11.53 -25.67 -13.69
CA ALA A 3 10.10 -25.81 -13.42
C ALA A 3 9.25 -25.78 -14.71
N LEU A 4 9.66 -25.03 -15.71
CA LEU A 4 8.98 -24.94 -17.01
C LEU A 4 9.09 -26.21 -17.87
N ARG A 5 9.93 -27.18 -17.49
CA ARG A 5 10.09 -28.44 -18.22
C ARG A 5 9.19 -29.59 -17.76
N ASN A 6 8.53 -29.44 -16.61
CA ASN A 6 7.72 -30.51 -16.02
C ASN A 6 6.24 -30.30 -16.25
N ASN A 7 5.75 -30.74 -17.43
CA ASN A 7 4.32 -30.99 -17.71
C ASN A 7 3.30 -29.86 -17.47
N TYR A 8 3.74 -28.63 -17.19
CA TYR A 8 2.86 -27.46 -17.15
C TYR A 8 2.14 -27.22 -18.48
N HIS A 9 2.70 -27.73 -19.61
CA HIS A 9 2.11 -27.65 -20.93
C HIS A 9 0.77 -28.37 -21.10
N LYS A 10 0.33 -29.14 -20.12
CA LYS A 10 -0.93 -29.89 -20.19
C LYS A 10 -2.09 -29.21 -19.48
N ASN A 11 -1.83 -28.14 -18.73
CA ASN A 11 -2.88 -27.41 -18.05
C ASN A 11 -3.11 -26.05 -18.74
N ALA A 12 -4.17 -25.96 -19.53
CA ALA A 12 -4.53 -24.75 -20.29
C ALA A 12 -4.70 -23.50 -19.39
N GLU A 13 -5.04 -23.67 -18.11
CA GLU A 13 -5.18 -22.57 -17.15
C GLU A 13 -3.84 -21.88 -16.84
N TRP A 14 -2.70 -22.60 -16.96
CA TRP A 14 -1.36 -22.07 -16.69
C TRP A 14 -0.69 -21.47 -17.93
N PHE A 15 -1.27 -21.64 -19.11
CA PHE A 15 -0.74 -21.18 -20.40
C PHE A 15 -1.72 -20.24 -21.11
N GLY A 16 -2.41 -19.42 -20.36
CA GLY A 16 -3.14 -18.30 -20.92
C GLY A 16 -2.20 -17.31 -21.58
N THR A 17 -2.60 -16.77 -22.72
CA THR A 17 -1.92 -15.60 -23.29
C THR A 17 -2.31 -14.39 -22.47
N PHE A 18 -1.37 -13.82 -21.72
CA PHE A 18 -1.59 -12.59 -21.00
C PHE A 18 -1.36 -11.40 -21.92
N HIS A 19 -2.33 -10.55 -22.02
CA HIS A 19 -2.24 -9.27 -22.71
C HIS A 19 -2.16 -8.16 -21.66
N ASN A 20 -1.05 -7.40 -21.68
CA ASN A 20 -0.95 -6.17 -20.89
C ASN A 20 -1.87 -5.13 -21.52
N GLN A 21 -2.78 -4.61 -20.74
CA GLN A 21 -3.60 -3.46 -21.11
C GLN A 21 -3.32 -2.32 -20.14
N GLU A 22 -3.24 -1.11 -20.65
CA GLU A 22 -3.14 0.07 -19.80
C GLU A 22 -4.50 0.32 -19.15
N LEU A 23 -4.46 0.59 -17.84
CA LEU A 23 -5.64 1.04 -17.11
C LEU A 23 -6.04 2.42 -17.62
N LYS A 24 -7.34 2.66 -17.71
CA LYS A 24 -7.92 3.93 -18.12
C LYS A 24 -8.42 4.73 -16.93
N GLY A 25 -8.74 6.00 -17.19
CA GLY A 25 -9.28 6.91 -16.19
C GLY A 25 -8.20 7.57 -15.33
N ASP A 26 -8.55 7.92 -14.11
CA ASP A 26 -7.75 8.80 -13.26
C ASP A 26 -6.51 8.14 -12.64
N VAL A 27 -6.41 6.81 -12.72
CA VAL A 27 -5.25 6.06 -12.17
C VAL A 27 -4.10 5.92 -13.16
N GLY A 28 -4.27 6.41 -14.39
CA GLY A 28 -3.24 6.44 -15.42
C GLY A 28 -2.04 7.31 -15.05
N TYR A 29 -1.09 7.39 -15.97
CA TYR A 29 0.11 8.21 -15.80
C TYR A 29 -0.24 9.70 -15.69
N GLU A 30 0.28 10.34 -14.63
CA GLU A 30 0.21 11.78 -14.40
C GLU A 30 1.58 12.30 -14.00
N LYS A 31 2.07 13.34 -14.71
CA LYS A 31 3.40 13.90 -14.43
C LYS A 31 3.51 14.46 -13.02
N GLY A 32 4.47 13.97 -12.25
CA GLY A 32 4.73 14.43 -10.88
C GLY A 32 3.88 13.75 -9.82
N VAL A 33 2.97 12.87 -10.21
CA VAL A 33 2.19 12.01 -9.30
C VAL A 33 2.71 10.59 -9.36
N ILE A 34 2.85 9.99 -8.21
CA ILE A 34 3.28 8.60 -8.04
C ILE A 34 2.10 7.83 -7.47
N ARG A 35 1.63 6.81 -8.21
CA ARG A 35 0.65 5.82 -7.77
C ARG A 35 1.31 4.46 -7.84
N ARG A 36 1.23 3.69 -6.75
CA ARG A 36 1.91 2.39 -6.65
C ARG A 36 1.28 1.50 -5.60
N ASP A 37 1.70 0.24 -5.58
CA ASP A 37 1.35 -0.74 -4.55
C ASP A 37 -0.17 -0.81 -4.31
N PRO A 38 -0.99 -1.13 -5.32
CA PRO A 38 -2.42 -1.28 -5.12
C PRO A 38 -2.69 -2.52 -4.26
N THR A 39 -3.77 -2.46 -3.47
CA THR A 39 -4.34 -3.63 -2.79
C THR A 39 -4.80 -4.68 -3.81
N MET A 40 -5.20 -5.85 -3.34
CA MET A 40 -6.13 -6.66 -4.13
C MET A 40 -7.39 -5.85 -4.46
N VAL A 41 -8.00 -6.13 -5.60
CA VAL A 41 -9.28 -5.53 -5.99
C VAL A 41 -10.40 -6.31 -5.33
N ILE A 42 -11.28 -5.61 -4.62
CA ILE A 42 -12.51 -6.20 -4.09
C ILE A 42 -13.73 -5.65 -4.82
N GLN A 43 -14.81 -6.41 -4.82
CA GLN A 43 -16.08 -5.96 -5.39
C GLN A 43 -17.13 -5.87 -4.29
N VAL A 44 -17.78 -4.70 -4.21
CA VAL A 44 -18.87 -4.43 -3.26
C VAL A 44 -20.04 -3.85 -4.04
N ASP A 45 -21.20 -4.47 -3.95
CA ASP A 45 -22.44 -4.06 -4.64
C ASP A 45 -22.27 -3.80 -6.15
N GLY A 46 -21.45 -4.64 -6.80
CA GLY A 46 -21.18 -4.55 -8.24
C GLY A 46 -20.09 -3.54 -8.64
N LEU A 47 -19.56 -2.76 -7.71
CA LEU A 47 -18.51 -1.78 -7.94
C LEU A 47 -17.16 -2.33 -7.46
N TYR A 48 -16.12 -2.22 -8.27
CA TYR A 48 -14.75 -2.59 -7.91
C TYR A 48 -14.08 -1.47 -7.13
N TYR A 49 -13.29 -1.82 -6.12
CA TYR A 49 -12.50 -0.93 -5.26
C TYR A 49 -11.05 -1.38 -5.24
N ALA A 50 -10.14 -0.41 -5.29
CA ALA A 50 -8.72 -0.59 -5.05
C ALA A 50 -8.16 0.60 -4.27
N TRP A 51 -7.35 0.32 -3.27
CA TRP A 51 -6.58 1.34 -2.54
C TRP A 51 -5.13 1.27 -2.98
N TYR A 52 -4.43 2.39 -2.95
CA TYR A 52 -3.05 2.46 -3.40
C TYR A 52 -2.29 3.60 -2.74
N THR A 53 -0.98 3.45 -2.72
CA THR A 53 -0.07 4.50 -2.29
C THR A 53 -0.05 5.64 -3.30
N LYS A 54 -0.31 6.87 -2.84
CA LYS A 54 -0.20 8.07 -3.66
C LYS A 54 0.73 9.07 -3.03
N SER A 55 1.62 9.64 -3.84
CA SER A 55 2.49 10.72 -3.42
C SER A 55 2.86 11.61 -4.60
N THR A 56 3.43 12.78 -4.31
CA THR A 56 3.87 13.74 -5.31
C THR A 56 5.30 14.18 -5.08
N GLY A 57 5.89 14.81 -6.09
CA GLY A 57 7.18 15.45 -5.98
C GLY A 57 8.37 14.55 -6.26
N LYS A 58 9.54 15.17 -6.30
CA LYS A 58 10.82 14.53 -6.63
C LYS A 58 11.41 13.84 -5.40
N THR A 59 12.03 12.69 -5.63
CA THR A 59 12.79 11.93 -4.62
C THR A 59 14.27 12.24 -4.69
N TYR A 60 14.96 12.19 -3.53
CA TYR A 60 16.35 12.60 -3.40
C TYR A 60 17.26 11.53 -2.79
N GLY A 61 16.71 10.45 -2.24
CA GLY A 61 17.48 9.47 -1.47
C GLY A 61 17.97 10.01 -0.12
N PHE A 62 18.68 9.18 0.62
CA PHE A 62 19.24 9.58 1.94
C PHE A 62 20.46 10.51 1.86
N GLY A 63 21.05 10.70 0.69
CA GLY A 63 22.33 11.42 0.54
C GLY A 63 22.26 12.94 0.70
N THR A 64 21.08 13.52 0.88
CA THR A 64 20.93 14.99 0.95
C THR A 64 21.28 15.58 2.31
N GLY A 65 21.25 14.79 3.38
CA GLY A 65 21.38 15.28 4.75
C GLY A 65 20.21 16.13 5.27
N ASP A 66 19.19 16.35 4.44
CA ASP A 66 18.03 17.17 4.77
C ASP A 66 16.83 16.24 5.08
N PRO A 67 16.41 16.13 6.36
CA PRO A 67 15.33 15.22 6.76
C PRO A 67 13.97 15.61 6.18
N GLU A 68 13.81 16.84 5.70
CA GLU A 68 12.56 17.30 5.11
C GLU A 68 12.40 16.90 3.63
N LYS A 69 13.48 16.52 2.97
CA LYS A 69 13.40 16.06 1.59
C LYS A 69 12.80 14.66 1.52
N LYS A 70 11.97 14.47 0.49
CA LYS A 70 11.40 13.19 0.14
C LYS A 70 12.49 12.19 -0.27
N VAL A 71 12.59 11.08 0.44
CA VAL A 71 13.66 10.10 0.21
C VAL A 71 13.32 9.16 -0.95
N PHE A 72 12.19 8.51 -0.89
CA PHE A 72 11.74 7.52 -1.87
C PHE A 72 10.32 7.81 -2.38
N PRO A 73 9.85 7.11 -3.42
CA PRO A 73 8.49 7.29 -3.94
C PRO A 73 7.38 7.10 -2.91
N TRP A 74 7.59 6.25 -1.91
CA TRP A 74 6.65 5.97 -0.81
C TRP A 74 6.84 6.84 0.43
N ASP A 75 7.79 7.77 0.42
CA ASP A 75 7.97 8.75 1.48
C ASP A 75 7.01 9.93 1.30
N LYS A 76 6.45 10.44 2.39
CA LYS A 76 5.43 11.49 2.38
C LYS A 76 4.24 11.12 1.49
N SER A 77 3.79 9.88 1.61
CA SER A 77 2.69 9.31 0.87
C SER A 77 1.45 9.09 1.75
N GLU A 78 0.34 8.97 1.09
CA GLU A 78 -0.98 8.70 1.65
C GLU A 78 -1.61 7.53 0.92
N ILE A 79 -2.65 6.95 1.49
CA ILE A 79 -3.45 5.91 0.84
C ILE A 79 -4.69 6.57 0.24
N TRP A 80 -4.82 6.43 -1.06
CA TRP A 80 -5.97 6.88 -1.83
C TRP A 80 -6.72 5.68 -2.37
N TYR A 81 -7.95 5.89 -2.86
CA TYR A 81 -8.72 4.82 -3.48
C TYR A 81 -9.39 5.26 -4.77
N ALA A 82 -9.64 4.28 -5.61
CA ALA A 82 -10.39 4.41 -6.84
C ALA A 82 -11.44 3.32 -6.96
N THR A 83 -12.45 3.57 -7.77
CA THR A 83 -13.51 2.63 -8.10
C THR A 83 -13.63 2.42 -9.60
N SER A 84 -14.15 1.26 -10.00
CA SER A 84 -14.42 0.93 -11.40
C SER A 84 -15.69 0.09 -11.51
N GLU A 85 -16.45 0.29 -12.59
CA GLU A 85 -17.62 -0.55 -12.91
C GLU A 85 -17.23 -1.80 -13.71
N ASP A 86 -16.12 -1.74 -14.44
CA ASP A 86 -15.68 -2.78 -15.38
C ASP A 86 -14.29 -3.38 -15.08
N GLY A 87 -13.58 -2.83 -14.08
CA GLY A 87 -12.21 -3.21 -13.73
C GLY A 87 -11.13 -2.60 -14.63
N TRP A 88 -11.48 -1.81 -15.65
CA TRP A 88 -10.56 -1.23 -16.63
C TRP A 88 -10.50 0.30 -16.57
N GLU A 89 -11.66 0.95 -16.47
CA GLU A 89 -11.75 2.40 -16.31
C GLU A 89 -11.95 2.74 -14.84
N TRP A 90 -10.95 3.39 -14.24
CA TRP A 90 -10.91 3.70 -12.82
C TRP A 90 -11.10 5.18 -12.57
N LYS A 91 -11.97 5.49 -11.61
CA LYS A 91 -12.22 6.85 -11.13
C LYS A 91 -11.62 7.02 -9.75
N GLU A 92 -10.65 7.92 -9.62
CA GLU A 92 -10.09 8.28 -8.31
C GLU A 92 -11.16 8.97 -7.46
N LYS A 93 -11.37 8.49 -6.24
CA LYS A 93 -12.42 8.99 -5.35
C LYS A 93 -11.86 9.93 -4.29
N GLY A 94 -10.64 9.67 -3.83
CA GLY A 94 -10.00 10.55 -2.86
C GLY A 94 -9.13 9.83 -1.86
N LEU A 95 -8.82 10.56 -0.81
CA LEU A 95 -8.01 10.13 0.31
C LEU A 95 -8.79 9.11 1.17
N ALA A 96 -8.16 7.97 1.45
CA ALA A 96 -8.64 6.99 2.41
C ALA A 96 -7.94 7.15 3.77
N VAL A 97 -6.59 7.09 3.78
CA VAL A 97 -5.81 7.22 5.01
C VAL A 97 -4.65 8.19 4.78
N THR A 98 -4.52 9.18 5.64
CA THR A 98 -3.35 10.06 5.72
C THR A 98 -2.44 9.63 6.86
N PHE A 99 -1.23 10.19 6.90
CA PHE A 99 -0.31 9.98 8.03
C PHE A 99 -0.85 10.64 9.30
N GLY A 100 -0.40 10.10 10.44
CA GLY A 100 -0.86 10.48 11.77
C GLY A 100 -0.34 11.84 12.25
N PRO A 101 -0.79 12.27 13.43
CA PRO A 101 -0.31 13.47 14.10
C PRO A 101 1.20 13.44 14.36
N LYS A 102 1.80 14.60 14.40
CA LYS A 102 3.24 14.74 14.66
C LYS A 102 3.66 14.05 15.97
N GLY A 103 4.67 13.21 15.88
CA GLY A 103 5.24 12.45 16.99
C GLY A 103 4.72 11.02 17.10
N GLU A 104 3.68 10.65 16.32
CA GLU A 104 3.14 9.30 16.29
C GLU A 104 3.91 8.37 15.34
N TYR A 105 3.56 7.09 15.34
CA TYR A 105 4.31 6.04 14.64
C TYR A 105 4.27 6.17 13.11
N ASP A 106 3.31 6.88 12.59
CA ASP A 106 3.02 7.05 11.16
C ASP A 106 2.98 8.52 10.72
N ASP A 107 3.60 9.42 11.48
CA ASP A 107 3.50 10.87 11.29
C ASP A 107 4.21 11.41 10.04
N ARG A 108 4.83 10.53 9.25
CA ARG A 108 5.52 10.92 8.03
C ARG A 108 4.95 10.31 6.75
N SER A 109 4.56 9.05 6.81
CA SER A 109 4.09 8.35 5.61
C SER A 109 3.30 7.10 5.96
N VAL A 110 2.27 6.84 5.15
CA VAL A 110 1.53 5.58 5.09
C VAL A 110 1.52 5.09 3.64
N PHE A 111 1.81 3.79 3.42
CA PHE A 111 2.03 3.25 2.08
C PHE A 111 1.87 1.73 2.02
N THR A 112 1.88 1.18 0.82
CA THR A 112 1.72 -0.27 0.54
C THR A 112 0.53 -0.84 1.30
N PRO A 113 -0.70 -0.40 1.00
CA PRO A 113 -1.89 -0.88 1.67
C PRO A 113 -2.24 -2.30 1.23
N GLU A 114 -2.93 -3.02 2.11
CA GLU A 114 -3.66 -4.24 1.79
C GLU A 114 -5.04 -4.18 2.45
N ILE A 115 -6.05 -4.74 1.79
CA ILE A 115 -7.43 -4.73 2.24
C ILE A 115 -7.91 -6.14 2.58
N PHE A 116 -8.63 -6.30 3.67
CA PHE A 116 -9.44 -7.48 3.90
C PHE A 116 -10.78 -7.10 4.52
N VAL A 117 -11.76 -7.96 4.34
CA VAL A 117 -13.11 -7.76 4.86
C VAL A 117 -13.48 -8.94 5.76
N HIS A 118 -13.93 -8.64 6.96
CA HIS A 118 -14.41 -9.66 7.89
C HIS A 118 -15.73 -9.22 8.54
N LYS A 119 -16.77 -10.04 8.37
CA LYS A 119 -18.12 -9.79 8.93
C LYS A 119 -18.69 -8.39 8.62
N GLY A 120 -18.42 -7.91 7.41
CA GLY A 120 -18.91 -6.59 6.94
C GLY A 120 -18.05 -5.40 7.37
N THR A 121 -17.01 -5.61 8.16
CA THR A 121 -16.03 -4.59 8.52
C THR A 121 -14.82 -4.65 7.60
N TYR A 122 -14.34 -3.51 7.17
CA TYR A 122 -13.21 -3.33 6.27
C TYR A 122 -11.96 -2.97 7.07
N TYR A 123 -10.83 -3.59 6.74
CA TYR A 123 -9.54 -3.40 7.38
C TYR A 123 -8.49 -3.05 6.35
N LEU A 124 -7.93 -1.86 6.41
CA LEU A 124 -6.75 -1.46 5.65
C LEU A 124 -5.53 -1.61 6.55
N VAL A 125 -4.62 -2.50 6.14
CA VAL A 125 -3.32 -2.70 6.78
C VAL A 125 -2.27 -2.07 5.89
N TYR A 126 -1.34 -1.32 6.44
CA TYR A 126 -0.36 -0.55 5.66
C TYR A 126 0.95 -0.35 6.40
N GLN A 127 2.00 -0.10 5.64
CA GLN A 127 3.31 0.27 6.17
C GLN A 127 3.34 1.73 6.59
N CYS A 128 4.08 2.02 7.66
CA CYS A 128 4.18 3.35 8.25
C CYS A 128 5.62 3.76 8.50
N ILE A 129 5.88 5.05 8.32
CA ILE A 129 7.16 5.67 8.67
C ILE A 129 6.90 6.81 9.65
N LYS A 130 7.69 6.80 10.73
CA LYS A 130 7.80 7.90 11.68
C LYS A 130 8.92 8.87 11.24
N ALA A 131 8.69 10.17 11.43
CA ALA A 131 9.74 11.18 11.22
C ALA A 131 10.79 11.17 12.35
N PRO A 132 12.06 11.43 12.02
CA PRO A 132 12.64 11.61 10.70
C PRO A 132 12.88 10.28 9.97
N TYR A 133 12.73 10.26 8.64
CA TYR A 133 13.02 9.07 7.85
C TYR A 133 14.51 8.99 7.53
N LEU A 134 15.22 8.11 8.22
CA LEU A 134 16.66 7.89 8.13
C LEU A 134 16.95 6.48 7.59
N ASN A 135 18.18 6.24 7.13
CA ASN A 135 18.59 4.96 6.55
C ASN A 135 18.41 3.74 7.50
N ARG A 136 18.29 3.98 8.81
CA ARG A 136 18.06 2.96 9.83
C ARG A 136 16.69 3.09 10.50
N SER A 137 15.76 3.85 9.91
CA SER A 137 14.39 3.92 10.42
C SER A 137 13.69 2.59 10.23
N PHE A 138 12.99 2.15 11.26
CA PHE A 138 12.11 1.00 11.18
C PHE A 138 10.81 1.37 10.49
N ILE A 139 10.27 0.43 9.75
CA ILE A 139 8.91 0.48 9.21
C ILE A 139 8.03 -0.30 10.16
N THR A 140 6.91 0.28 10.56
CA THR A 140 5.89 -0.37 11.36
C THR A 140 4.67 -0.68 10.48
N ILE A 141 3.76 -1.50 10.99
CA ILE A 141 2.50 -1.81 10.31
C ILE A 141 1.36 -1.19 11.10
N GLY A 142 0.65 -0.29 10.45
CA GLY A 142 -0.57 0.33 10.95
C GLY A 142 -1.82 -0.34 10.40
N MET A 143 -2.95 0.02 10.95
CA MET A 143 -4.26 -0.43 10.49
C MET A 143 -5.30 0.67 10.67
N SER A 144 -6.20 0.76 9.69
CA SER A 144 -7.44 1.54 9.78
C SER A 144 -8.64 0.66 9.53
N ILE A 145 -9.76 0.98 10.16
CA ILE A 145 -10.99 0.18 10.16
C ILE A 145 -12.13 1.06 9.65
N ALA A 146 -13.05 0.47 8.88
CA ALA A 146 -14.26 1.15 8.42
C ALA A 146 -15.43 0.18 8.27
N ASP A 147 -16.65 0.70 8.36
CA ASP A 147 -17.90 -0.06 8.11
C ASP A 147 -18.30 -0.06 6.63
N LYS A 148 -17.64 0.78 5.82
CA LYS A 148 -17.87 0.90 4.37
C LYS A 148 -16.55 1.02 3.63
N PRO A 149 -16.49 0.59 2.37
CA PRO A 149 -15.26 0.66 1.59
C PRO A 149 -14.75 2.08 1.37
N GLU A 150 -15.65 3.08 1.35
CA GLU A 150 -15.29 4.49 1.22
C GLU A 150 -14.78 5.10 2.54
N GLY A 151 -15.00 4.45 3.68
CA GLY A 151 -14.77 4.99 5.00
C GLY A 151 -16.04 5.59 5.65
N PRO A 152 -15.93 6.48 6.65
CA PRO A 152 -14.65 7.01 7.14
C PRO A 152 -13.74 5.92 7.73
N TRP A 153 -12.45 6.08 7.53
CA TRP A 153 -11.44 5.15 8.04
C TRP A 153 -10.95 5.61 9.42
N GLU A 154 -11.14 4.76 10.43
CA GLU A 154 -10.66 5.01 11.79
C GLU A 154 -9.27 4.37 11.97
N ARG A 155 -8.25 5.22 12.11
CA ARG A 155 -6.86 4.83 12.32
C ARG A 155 -6.67 4.30 13.74
N LEU A 156 -5.97 3.20 13.93
CA LEU A 156 -5.55 2.75 15.25
C LEU A 156 -4.47 3.67 15.84
N GLU A 157 -4.55 3.89 17.16
CA GLU A 157 -3.60 4.75 17.88
C GLU A 157 -2.20 4.16 17.98
N ALA A 158 -2.06 2.83 17.85
CA ALA A 158 -0.79 2.12 17.89
C ALA A 158 -0.62 1.21 16.67
N PRO A 159 0.63 0.94 16.25
CA PRO A 159 0.88 -0.02 15.19
C PRO A 159 0.46 -1.43 15.63
N ILE A 160 0.04 -2.26 14.68
CA ILE A 160 -0.30 -3.66 14.94
C ILE A 160 0.92 -4.57 14.91
N LEU A 161 2.02 -4.10 14.30
CA LEU A 161 3.30 -4.81 14.25
C LEU A 161 4.45 -3.80 14.24
N GLU A 162 5.44 -4.07 15.07
CA GLU A 162 6.70 -3.35 15.15
C GLU A 162 7.88 -4.30 14.93
N ALA A 163 9.01 -3.75 14.47
CA ALA A 163 10.24 -4.51 14.43
C ALA A 163 10.68 -4.87 15.86
N ALA A 164 11.20 -6.07 16.04
CA ALA A 164 11.75 -6.49 17.32
C ALA A 164 12.87 -5.54 17.78
N LYS A 165 12.84 -5.13 19.05
CA LYS A 165 13.77 -4.12 19.60
C LYS A 165 15.23 -4.57 19.57
N ASP A 166 15.47 -5.87 19.60
CA ASP A 166 16.78 -6.50 19.56
C ASP A 166 17.21 -6.92 18.14
N GLY A 167 16.36 -6.69 17.12
CA GLY A 167 16.59 -7.08 15.74
C GLY A 167 16.45 -8.58 15.49
N LYS A 168 15.99 -9.34 16.47
CA LYS A 168 15.72 -10.79 16.34
C LYS A 168 14.29 -11.04 15.85
N TRP A 169 14.10 -12.13 15.14
CA TRP A 169 12.76 -12.61 14.82
C TRP A 169 12.07 -13.16 16.08
N LEU A 170 10.77 -12.91 16.22
CA LEU A 170 9.95 -13.55 17.24
C LEU A 170 10.06 -15.08 17.08
N GLY A 171 10.66 -15.77 18.07
CA GLY A 171 10.85 -17.22 18.07
C GLY A 171 12.28 -17.70 17.87
N GLU A 172 13.27 -16.83 17.66
CA GLU A 172 14.66 -17.18 17.86
C GLU A 172 14.94 -17.23 19.37
N GLU A 173 14.95 -18.45 19.93
CA GLU A 173 15.47 -18.69 21.27
C GLU A 173 16.96 -18.44 21.28
N ASP A 174 17.48 -17.82 22.34
CA ASP A 174 18.92 -17.68 22.58
C ASP A 174 19.54 -19.09 22.71
N SER A 175 20.23 -19.49 21.64
CA SER A 175 21.04 -20.72 21.63
C SER A 175 22.46 -20.46 22.10
#